data_c91285dd9e997dad763cb9caaea9f588
#
_entry.id   c91285dd9e997dad763cb9caaea9f588
#
_cell.length_a   1.000
_cell.length_b   1.000
_cell.length_c   1.000
_cell.angle_alpha   90.00
_cell.angle_beta   90.00
_cell.angle_gamma   90.00
#
_symmetry.space_group_name_H-M   'P 1'
#
loop_
_entity.id
_entity.type
_entity.pdbx_description
1 polymer ?
#
loop_
_entity_poly.entity_id
_entity_poly.type
_entity_poly.pdbx_seq_one_letter_code
_entity_poly.pdbx_strand_id
1 'polypeptide(L)'
;MKSKTLFLVCAISLILSPVAGFAANEEQQDLNSVENEEATTDKKDIFDHSKETLQSVREDYDRCVLQEFDKRDKETPISEIQAYCSKDSNLAIYRPSKELLPDDSFTKGSQDDSTKPEKEDSDVIKKRLRLEYRASDNRFAILPHKPNYLLPVTFNNRPNQASLDAIGEEREVDNIEVKFQVSFKTPIWEEVFGDNSALFFAYTGQSYWQAYNSDVSSPFRETNHEPEVFASWATDWKVGGWQIPIFSTGVSHQSNGQSGLKSRSWNRLYARIAFEKDRWVVLFNPWWRIPEERKDDPLQPDGDDNPDIDDYMGYFELYSAYKWDEQNFGIMIRNNLRSDNKGSVQLDWTFPLDDDGKLRGYVQYFNGYGESLIDYNRHVNRLGVGFVLTDWL
;
A
#
# COMPACT_ATOMS: atom_id res chain seq x y z
N MET A 1 6.78 28.55 15.20
CA MET A 1 7.43 28.15 13.95
C MET A 1 8.72 27.32 14.11
N LYS A 2 9.36 27.23 15.28
CA LYS A 2 10.65 26.48 15.48
C LYS A 2 10.50 25.00 15.90
N SER A 3 9.30 24.56 16.26
CA SER A 3 9.06 23.17 16.73
C SER A 3 8.66 22.18 15.61
N LYS A 4 8.10 22.66 14.49
CA LYS A 4 7.59 21.79 13.41
C LYS A 4 8.68 21.22 12.49
N THR A 5 9.81 21.93 12.35
CA THR A 5 10.92 21.50 11.49
C THR A 5 11.75 20.35 12.11
N LEU A 6 11.75 20.24 13.44
CA LEU A 6 12.53 19.22 14.14
C LEU A 6 11.92 17.81 14.02
N PHE A 7 10.58 17.71 13.95
CA PHE A 7 9.90 16.42 13.81
C PHE A 7 10.06 15.80 12.39
N LEU A 8 10.11 16.64 11.37
CA LEU A 8 10.29 16.16 9.98
C LEU A 8 11.70 15.59 9.76
N VAL A 9 12.71 16.21 10.37
CA VAL A 9 14.11 15.73 10.30
C VAL A 9 14.29 14.40 11.05
N CYS A 10 13.61 14.21 12.20
CA CYS A 10 13.64 12.93 12.93
C CYS A 10 12.98 11.79 12.15
N ALA A 11 11.87 12.05 11.43
CA ALA A 11 11.20 11.01 10.64
C ALA A 11 12.06 10.56 9.44
N ILE A 12 12.75 11.50 8.80
CA ILE A 12 13.67 11.19 7.68
C ILE A 12 14.90 10.44 8.17
N SER A 13 15.43 10.78 9.36
CA SER A 13 16.58 10.08 9.94
C SER A 13 16.28 8.63 10.34
N LEU A 14 15.03 8.31 10.71
CA LEU A 14 14.60 6.95 11.04
C LEU A 14 14.49 6.05 9.78
N ILE A 15 14.23 6.64 8.62
CA ILE A 15 14.13 5.89 7.35
C ILE A 15 15.51 5.65 6.72
N LEU A 16 16.48 6.50 7.04
CA LEU A 16 17.83 6.46 6.45
C LEU A 16 18.87 5.72 7.32
N SER A 17 18.50 5.28 8.53
CA SER A 17 19.41 4.48 9.36
C SER A 17 19.32 3.00 8.98
N PRO A 18 20.44 2.30 8.73
CA PRO A 18 20.40 0.86 8.51
C PRO A 18 19.88 0.17 9.77
N VAL A 19 18.92 -0.71 9.61
CA VAL A 19 18.45 -1.59 10.70
C VAL A 19 19.61 -2.49 11.08
N ALA A 20 20.31 -2.15 12.15
CA ALA A 20 21.31 -3.02 12.75
C ALA A 20 20.63 -4.32 13.18
N GLY A 21 21.10 -5.45 12.65
CA GLY A 21 20.56 -6.76 12.93
C GLY A 21 20.59 -7.07 14.42
N PHE A 22 19.45 -7.49 14.93
CA PHE A 22 19.38 -8.15 16.25
C PHE A 22 19.99 -9.54 16.14
N ALA A 23 21.26 -9.64 16.52
CA ALA A 23 21.86 -10.93 16.86
C ALA A 23 21.44 -11.25 18.30
N ALA A 24 20.63 -12.26 18.48
CA ALA A 24 20.32 -12.81 19.78
C ALA A 24 21.56 -13.51 20.36
N ASN A 25 22.15 -12.95 21.40
CA ASN A 25 23.01 -13.69 22.31
C ASN A 25 22.16 -14.19 23.46
N GLU A 26 22.03 -15.51 23.54
CA GLU A 26 21.59 -16.22 24.75
C GLU A 26 22.66 -16.07 25.83
N GLU A 27 22.36 -15.32 26.87
CA GLU A 27 22.95 -15.54 28.20
C GLU A 27 21.85 -15.45 29.24
N GLN A 28 21.56 -16.64 29.81
CA GLN A 28 20.70 -16.81 30.97
C GLN A 28 21.30 -16.12 32.18
N GLN A 29 20.53 -15.23 32.81
CA GLN A 29 20.60 -15.02 34.26
C GLN A 29 19.23 -14.68 34.83
N ASP A 30 18.77 -15.57 35.69
CA ASP A 30 17.66 -15.38 36.63
C ASP A 30 17.82 -14.08 37.43
N LEU A 31 16.87 -13.18 37.36
CA LEU A 31 16.47 -12.23 38.41
C LEU A 31 15.19 -11.47 38.03
N ASN A 32 14.22 -11.54 38.90
CA ASN A 32 13.03 -10.68 39.02
C ASN A 32 11.69 -11.23 38.56
N SER A 33 11.12 -11.98 39.47
CA SER A 33 9.71 -12.37 39.53
C SER A 33 8.83 -11.43 40.36
N VAL A 34 9.11 -10.12 40.46
CA VAL A 34 8.33 -9.23 41.33
C VAL A 34 7.84 -7.93 40.65
N GLU A 35 8.38 -7.52 39.49
CA GLU A 35 7.97 -6.25 38.87
C GLU A 35 6.95 -6.36 37.71
N ASN A 36 6.52 -7.56 37.34
CA ASN A 36 5.64 -7.76 36.18
C ASN A 36 4.14 -7.81 36.48
N GLU A 37 3.71 -7.85 37.74
CA GLU A 37 2.28 -7.88 38.08
C GLU A 37 1.62 -6.50 38.16
N GLU A 38 2.30 -5.46 38.57
CA GLU A 38 1.70 -4.11 38.61
C GLU A 38 1.56 -3.45 37.22
N ALA A 39 2.48 -3.70 36.30
CA ALA A 39 2.43 -3.10 34.94
C ALA A 39 1.40 -3.74 34.01
N THR A 40 0.97 -4.96 34.29
CA THR A 40 -0.08 -5.67 33.50
C THR A 40 -1.48 -5.34 33.99
N THR A 41 -1.66 -5.05 35.27
CA THR A 41 -2.96 -4.67 35.85
C THR A 41 -3.40 -3.28 35.35
N ASP A 42 -2.48 -2.31 35.33
CA ASP A 42 -2.76 -0.95 34.90
C ASP A 42 -3.13 -0.85 33.42
N LYS A 43 -2.50 -1.64 32.54
CA LYS A 43 -2.84 -1.71 31.10
C LYS A 43 -4.18 -2.37 30.83
N LYS A 44 -4.56 -3.37 31.63
CA LYS A 44 -5.83 -4.06 31.47
C LYS A 44 -6.99 -3.18 31.92
N ASP A 45 -6.82 -2.44 33.02
CA ASP A 45 -7.82 -1.52 33.55
C ASP A 45 -8.03 -0.32 32.59
N ILE A 46 -6.99 0.22 31.98
CA ILE A 46 -7.11 1.28 30.96
C ILE A 46 -7.84 0.76 29.70
N PHE A 47 -7.58 -0.49 29.29
CA PHE A 47 -8.22 -1.08 28.10
C PHE A 47 -9.68 -1.44 28.36
N ASP A 48 -10.01 -1.90 29.52
CA ASP A 48 -11.40 -2.21 29.91
C ASP A 48 -12.20 -0.92 30.14
N HIS A 49 -11.61 0.11 30.73
CA HIS A 49 -12.27 1.41 30.90
C HIS A 49 -12.53 2.12 29.54
N SER A 50 -11.64 1.98 28.56
CA SER A 50 -11.86 2.52 27.21
C SER A 50 -12.96 1.76 26.46
N LYS A 51 -13.10 0.46 26.66
CA LYS A 51 -14.20 -0.34 26.10
C LYS A 51 -15.55 0.03 26.68
N GLU A 52 -15.63 0.20 28.01
CA GLU A 52 -16.86 0.63 28.69
C GLU A 52 -17.28 2.03 28.22
N THR A 53 -16.33 2.94 28.02
CA THR A 53 -16.61 4.30 27.52
C THR A 53 -17.14 4.25 26.08
N LEU A 54 -16.53 3.47 25.19
CA LEU A 54 -16.97 3.32 23.81
C LEU A 54 -18.34 2.62 23.71
N GLN A 55 -18.58 1.65 24.56
CA GLN A 55 -19.88 0.95 24.60
C GLN A 55 -20.99 1.86 25.12
N SER A 56 -20.75 2.67 26.15
CA SER A 56 -21.71 3.65 26.66
C SER A 56 -22.05 4.74 25.64
N VAL A 57 -21.04 5.25 24.91
CA VAL A 57 -21.23 6.26 23.85
C VAL A 57 -22.07 5.68 22.70
N ARG A 58 -21.85 4.43 22.34
CA ARG A 58 -22.65 3.75 21.30
C ARG A 58 -24.08 3.52 21.74
N GLU A 59 -24.29 3.10 22.98
CA GLU A 59 -25.63 2.90 23.55
C GLU A 59 -26.42 4.22 23.65
N ASP A 60 -25.76 5.32 23.97
CA ASP A 60 -26.39 6.65 24.00
C ASP A 60 -26.73 7.15 22.59
N TYR A 61 -25.92 6.89 21.60
CA TYR A 61 -26.22 7.20 20.20
C TYR A 61 -27.42 6.38 19.68
N ASP A 62 -27.39 5.08 19.88
CA ASP A 62 -28.44 4.19 19.42
C ASP A 62 -29.78 4.55 20.12
N ARG A 63 -29.74 4.93 21.40
CA ARG A 63 -30.92 5.40 22.16
C ARG A 63 -31.44 6.72 21.60
N CYS A 64 -30.59 7.66 21.26
CA CYS A 64 -30.97 8.92 20.62
C CYS A 64 -31.67 8.66 19.28
N VAL A 65 -31.10 7.82 18.43
CA VAL A 65 -31.65 7.49 17.10
C VAL A 65 -33.03 6.87 17.24
N LEU A 66 -33.23 5.93 18.17
CA LEU A 66 -34.50 5.29 18.41
C LEU A 66 -35.54 6.29 18.95
N GLN A 67 -35.17 7.16 19.88
CA GLN A 67 -36.08 8.18 20.44
C GLN A 67 -36.48 9.23 19.42
N GLU A 68 -35.57 9.67 18.58
CA GLU A 68 -35.87 10.66 17.54
C GLU A 68 -36.66 10.05 16.37
N PHE A 69 -36.46 8.76 16.08
CA PHE A 69 -37.28 8.04 15.11
C PHE A 69 -38.77 7.94 15.53
N ASP A 70 -39.04 7.73 16.83
CA ASP A 70 -40.39 7.67 17.35
C ASP A 70 -41.10 9.05 17.44
N LYS A 71 -40.29 10.15 17.52
CA LYS A 71 -40.83 11.52 17.67
C LYS A 71 -41.05 12.22 16.33
N ARG A 72 -40.37 11.82 15.29
CA ARG A 72 -40.41 12.49 13.98
C ARG A 72 -41.40 11.82 13.04
N ASP A 73 -41.83 12.57 12.03
CA ASP A 73 -42.73 12.08 11.01
C ASP A 73 -42.13 10.92 10.22
N LYS A 74 -42.95 9.92 9.86
CA LYS A 74 -42.50 8.71 9.14
C LYS A 74 -41.85 8.97 7.79
N GLU A 75 -41.93 10.20 7.28
CA GLU A 75 -41.28 10.64 6.05
C GLU A 75 -39.86 11.23 6.29
N THR A 76 -39.41 11.39 7.56
CA THR A 76 -38.10 11.93 7.86
C THR A 76 -37.01 10.91 7.50
N PRO A 77 -36.03 11.26 6.63
CA PRO A 77 -34.95 10.34 6.29
C PRO A 77 -34.13 9.95 7.53
N ILE A 78 -33.76 8.68 7.63
CA ILE A 78 -32.92 8.15 8.72
C ILE A 78 -31.58 8.91 8.82
N SER A 79 -31.02 9.34 7.69
CA SER A 79 -29.79 10.15 7.64
C SER A 79 -29.89 11.49 8.38
N GLU A 80 -31.08 12.10 8.41
CA GLU A 80 -31.32 13.35 9.14
C GLU A 80 -31.40 13.11 10.66
N ILE A 81 -31.99 12.00 11.07
CA ILE A 81 -32.06 11.57 12.47
C ILE A 81 -30.63 11.23 12.98
N GLN A 82 -29.87 10.51 12.18
CA GLN A 82 -28.48 10.18 12.48
C GLN A 82 -27.59 11.42 12.58
N ALA A 83 -27.76 12.39 11.69
CA ALA A 83 -27.04 13.66 11.72
C ALA A 83 -27.41 14.52 12.95
N TYR A 84 -28.68 14.43 13.43
CA TYR A 84 -29.11 15.10 14.65
C TYR A 84 -28.46 14.46 15.87
N CYS A 85 -28.53 13.14 16.02
CA CYS A 85 -28.00 12.41 17.17
C CYS A 85 -26.46 12.44 17.24
N SER A 86 -25.78 12.58 16.12
CA SER A 86 -24.33 12.76 16.10
C SER A 86 -23.89 14.15 16.60
N LYS A 87 -24.78 15.16 16.64
CA LYS A 87 -24.47 16.50 17.17
C LYS A 87 -24.60 16.57 18.69
N ASP A 88 -25.44 15.75 19.29
CA ASP A 88 -25.79 15.84 20.71
C ASP A 88 -25.02 14.83 21.58
N SER A 89 -24.49 13.79 20.99
CA SER A 89 -23.58 12.87 21.66
C SER A 89 -22.18 13.47 21.71
N ASN A 90 -21.41 13.24 22.80
CA ASN A 90 -19.99 13.60 22.94
C ASN A 90 -19.06 13.01 21.83
N LEU A 91 -19.64 12.46 20.77
CA LEU A 91 -19.05 12.14 19.46
C LEU A 91 -18.63 13.40 18.66
N ALA A 92 -18.86 14.60 19.17
CA ALA A 92 -18.41 15.86 18.56
C ALA A 92 -16.89 16.00 18.39
N ILE A 93 -16.11 15.01 18.81
CA ILE A 93 -14.67 14.89 18.53
C ILE A 93 -14.43 14.37 17.10
N TYR A 94 -15.47 13.86 16.42
CA TYR A 94 -15.42 13.29 15.08
C TYR A 94 -16.30 14.13 14.11
N ARG A 95 -15.85 15.31 13.74
CA ARG A 95 -16.36 16.00 12.54
C ARG A 95 -15.33 15.94 11.43
N PRO A 96 -15.62 15.19 10.33
CA PRO A 96 -14.98 15.50 9.08
C PRO A 96 -15.41 16.90 8.63
N SER A 97 -14.48 17.69 8.15
CA SER A 97 -14.79 18.98 7.53
C SER A 97 -15.78 18.77 6.38
N LYS A 98 -16.96 19.35 6.53
CA LYS A 98 -18.17 19.07 5.74
C LYS A 98 -18.13 19.60 4.31
N GLU A 99 -17.02 20.22 3.89
CA GLU A 99 -16.91 20.95 2.61
C GLU A 99 -16.33 20.16 1.44
N LEU A 100 -15.83 18.93 1.65
CA LEU A 100 -15.19 18.13 0.59
C LEU A 100 -16.06 16.99 0.03
N LEU A 101 -17.26 16.80 0.54
CA LEU A 101 -18.22 15.88 -0.09
C LEU A 101 -18.98 16.68 -1.18
N PRO A 102 -19.04 16.19 -2.41
CA PRO A 102 -19.99 16.72 -3.37
C PRO A 102 -21.38 16.65 -2.77
N ASP A 103 -22.09 17.78 -2.80
CA ASP A 103 -23.44 17.98 -2.34
C ASP A 103 -24.33 16.78 -2.66
N ASP A 104 -25.05 16.25 -1.63
CA ASP A 104 -26.05 15.17 -1.76
C ASP A 104 -27.25 15.54 -2.65
N SER A 105 -27.16 16.61 -3.45
CA SER A 105 -28.18 17.02 -4.42
C SER A 105 -28.42 16.00 -5.54
N PHE A 106 -27.66 14.88 -5.58
CA PHE A 106 -27.86 13.80 -6.56
C PHE A 106 -28.91 12.74 -6.16
N THR A 107 -29.57 12.87 -5.01
CA THR A 107 -30.63 11.91 -4.61
C THR A 107 -32.06 12.43 -4.77
N LYS A 108 -32.27 13.58 -5.39
CA LYS A 108 -33.59 13.98 -5.89
C LYS A 108 -33.64 13.86 -7.40
N GLY A 109 -33.54 12.62 -7.88
CA GLY A 109 -33.85 12.27 -9.26
C GLY A 109 -35.35 12.34 -9.45
N SER A 110 -35.82 13.28 -10.24
CA SER A 110 -37.10 13.23 -10.89
C SER A 110 -37.25 11.90 -11.64
N GLN A 111 -38.31 11.18 -11.35
CA GLN A 111 -38.86 10.19 -12.28
C GLN A 111 -39.21 10.94 -13.56
N ASP A 112 -38.45 10.79 -14.60
CA ASP A 112 -38.86 10.52 -15.98
C ASP A 112 -37.62 10.55 -16.90
N ASP A 113 -37.46 9.52 -17.62
CA ASP A 113 -36.95 9.30 -18.97
C ASP A 113 -35.96 8.14 -19.06
N SER A 114 -36.48 7.08 -19.65
CA SER A 114 -35.78 5.92 -20.16
C SER A 114 -34.78 6.37 -21.24
N THR A 115 -33.50 6.36 -20.93
CA THR A 115 -32.35 6.13 -21.82
C THR A 115 -31.08 6.69 -21.24
N LYS A 116 -30.25 5.86 -20.63
CA LYS A 116 -28.78 5.72 -20.67
C LYS A 116 -28.15 5.29 -19.32
N PRO A 117 -27.67 4.07 -19.23
CA PRO A 117 -26.74 3.68 -18.18
C PRO A 117 -25.30 3.98 -18.68
N GLU A 118 -24.84 5.22 -18.56
CA GLU A 118 -23.56 5.59 -19.16
C GLU A 118 -22.60 6.38 -18.26
N LYS A 119 -22.87 6.50 -16.94
CA LYS A 119 -22.06 7.38 -16.10
C LYS A 119 -21.50 6.77 -14.81
N GLU A 120 -21.83 5.54 -14.48
CA GLU A 120 -21.38 4.93 -13.21
C GLU A 120 -19.95 4.34 -13.25
N ASP A 121 -19.42 4.07 -14.42
CA ASP A 121 -18.10 3.42 -14.61
C ASP A 121 -16.92 4.40 -14.78
N SER A 122 -17.18 5.72 -14.76
CA SER A 122 -16.18 6.72 -15.18
C SER A 122 -15.32 7.33 -14.06
N ASP A 123 -15.59 7.02 -12.78
CA ASP A 123 -14.93 7.66 -11.63
C ASP A 123 -14.35 6.64 -10.64
N VAL A 124 -13.57 5.68 -11.14
CA VAL A 124 -13.05 4.55 -10.35
C VAL A 124 -12.14 5.00 -9.23
N ILE A 125 -11.19 5.90 -9.52
CA ILE A 125 -10.27 6.44 -8.51
C ILE A 125 -11.02 7.32 -7.51
N LYS A 126 -11.94 8.15 -7.95
CA LYS A 126 -12.74 8.98 -7.05
C LYS A 126 -13.61 8.14 -6.13
N LYS A 127 -14.20 7.05 -6.63
CA LYS A 127 -14.95 6.09 -5.79
C LYS A 127 -14.05 5.46 -4.74
N ARG A 128 -12.85 5.01 -5.12
CA ARG A 128 -11.86 4.48 -4.18
C ARG A 128 -11.46 5.51 -3.13
N LEU A 129 -11.16 6.76 -3.53
CA LEU A 129 -10.82 7.83 -2.61
C LEU A 129 -11.92 8.11 -1.59
N ARG A 130 -13.19 8.10 -2.01
CA ARG A 130 -14.34 8.26 -1.09
C ARG A 130 -14.41 7.12 -0.06
N LEU A 131 -14.15 5.87 -0.49
CA LEU A 131 -14.14 4.72 0.42
C LEU A 131 -12.96 4.80 1.38
N GLU A 132 -11.77 5.17 0.91
CA GLU A 132 -10.59 5.36 1.74
C GLU A 132 -10.79 6.50 2.75
N TYR A 133 -11.36 7.63 2.31
CA TYR A 133 -11.68 8.75 3.20
C TYR A 133 -12.67 8.37 4.30
N ARG A 134 -13.75 7.65 3.96
CA ARG A 134 -14.69 7.14 4.98
C ARG A 134 -14.03 6.17 5.96
N ALA A 135 -13.09 5.37 5.49
CA ALA A 135 -12.36 4.45 6.33
C ALA A 135 -11.33 5.17 7.22
N SER A 136 -10.74 6.29 6.76
CA SER A 136 -9.75 7.08 7.52
C SER A 136 -10.32 7.82 8.72
N ASP A 137 -11.65 7.98 8.81
CA ASP A 137 -12.33 8.47 10.03
C ASP A 137 -11.97 7.60 11.26
N ASN A 138 -11.54 6.37 11.05
CA ASN A 138 -11.00 5.53 12.09
C ASN A 138 -9.47 5.72 12.16
N ARG A 139 -8.96 6.22 13.28
CA ARG A 139 -7.50 6.41 13.55
C ARG A 139 -6.66 5.15 13.35
N PHE A 140 -7.27 3.97 13.41
CA PHE A 140 -6.62 2.68 13.24
C PHE A 140 -6.88 2.07 11.86
N ALA A 141 -7.40 2.86 10.91
CA ALA A 141 -7.66 2.35 9.58
C ALA A 141 -6.37 1.99 8.86
N ILE A 142 -6.30 0.74 8.45
CA ILE A 142 -5.26 0.23 7.55
C ILE A 142 -5.89 0.16 6.17
N LEU A 143 -5.40 1.01 5.25
CA LEU A 143 -5.91 1.11 3.89
C LEU A 143 -5.01 0.33 2.93
N PRO A 144 -5.52 -0.29 1.89
CA PRO A 144 -4.68 -0.89 0.85
C PRO A 144 -3.87 0.21 0.13
N HIS A 145 -2.57 -0.06 -0.12
CA HIS A 145 -1.69 0.86 -0.82
C HIS A 145 -1.41 0.41 -2.26
N LYS A 146 -0.74 -0.72 -2.43
CA LYS A 146 -0.56 -1.43 -3.70
C LYS A 146 -1.43 -2.70 -3.71
N PRO A 147 -1.57 -3.43 -4.81
CA PRO A 147 -2.35 -4.67 -4.84
C PRO A 147 -1.89 -5.68 -3.78
N ASN A 148 -2.85 -6.31 -3.10
CA ASN A 148 -2.58 -7.42 -2.19
C ASN A 148 -2.96 -8.71 -2.88
N TYR A 149 -2.00 -9.59 -3.10
CA TYR A 149 -2.21 -10.82 -3.85
C TYR A 149 -1.41 -11.99 -3.31
N LEU A 150 -1.91 -13.18 -3.63
CA LEU A 150 -1.23 -14.45 -3.45
C LEU A 150 -1.24 -15.21 -4.79
N LEU A 151 -0.06 -15.53 -5.30
CA LEU A 151 0.15 -16.40 -6.46
C LEU A 151 0.75 -17.71 -5.96
N PRO A 152 -0.07 -18.72 -5.64
CA PRO A 152 0.40 -20.02 -5.13
C PRO A 152 1.34 -20.70 -6.11
N VAL A 153 1.13 -20.50 -7.41
CA VAL A 153 1.98 -21.08 -8.44
C VAL A 153 2.51 -19.98 -9.35
N THR A 154 3.82 -19.79 -9.32
CA THR A 154 4.53 -18.99 -10.33
C THR A 154 5.64 -19.84 -10.95
N PHE A 155 5.78 -19.73 -12.25
CA PHE A 155 6.83 -20.40 -13.01
C PHE A 155 7.80 -19.39 -13.59
N ASN A 156 9.07 -19.48 -13.20
CA ASN A 156 10.17 -18.69 -13.75
C ASN A 156 11.09 -19.58 -14.56
N ASN A 157 11.21 -19.33 -15.86
CA ASN A 157 12.06 -20.14 -16.74
C ASN A 157 13.57 -19.80 -16.63
N ARG A 158 13.93 -18.79 -15.82
CA ARG A 158 15.31 -18.30 -15.63
C ARG A 158 15.57 -17.97 -14.14
N PRO A 159 15.51 -18.95 -13.23
CA PRO A 159 15.79 -18.69 -11.83
C PRO A 159 17.23 -18.20 -11.64
N ASN A 160 17.44 -17.30 -10.69
CA ASN A 160 18.74 -16.73 -10.41
C ASN A 160 19.58 -17.62 -9.48
N GLN A 161 20.14 -18.68 -10.03
CA GLN A 161 21.04 -19.58 -9.29
C GLN A 161 22.33 -18.87 -8.87
N ALA A 162 22.85 -17.94 -9.69
CA ALA A 162 24.12 -17.26 -9.42
C ALA A 162 24.11 -16.45 -8.10
N SER A 163 22.96 -16.03 -7.59
CA SER A 163 22.86 -15.35 -6.31
C SER A 163 23.16 -16.28 -5.11
N LEU A 164 22.91 -17.56 -5.24
CA LEU A 164 23.25 -18.59 -4.24
C LEU A 164 24.68 -19.07 -4.40
N ASP A 165 25.12 -19.27 -5.65
CA ASP A 165 26.49 -19.71 -5.96
C ASP A 165 27.53 -18.71 -5.44
N ALA A 166 27.24 -17.40 -5.53
CA ALA A 166 28.12 -16.34 -5.06
C ALA A 166 28.45 -16.38 -3.57
N ILE A 167 27.61 -17.04 -2.77
CA ILE A 167 27.81 -17.19 -1.31
C ILE A 167 28.18 -18.63 -0.91
N GLY A 168 28.44 -19.49 -1.89
CA GLY A 168 28.80 -20.89 -1.66
C GLY A 168 27.67 -21.78 -1.17
N GLU A 169 26.42 -21.39 -1.40
CA GLU A 169 25.27 -22.26 -1.12
C GLU A 169 25.07 -23.25 -2.27
N GLU A 170 25.15 -24.56 -1.98
CA GLU A 170 24.94 -25.64 -2.96
C GLU A 170 23.46 -25.93 -3.26
N ARG A 171 22.56 -25.02 -2.87
CA ARG A 171 21.12 -25.18 -3.07
C ARG A 171 20.72 -24.85 -4.50
N GLU A 172 19.88 -25.68 -5.10
CA GLU A 172 19.26 -25.34 -6.38
C GLU A 172 17.96 -24.55 -6.17
N VAL A 173 17.75 -23.54 -7.02
CA VAL A 173 16.51 -22.75 -7.05
C VAL A 173 15.52 -23.42 -7.96
N ASP A 174 14.34 -23.77 -7.45
CA ASP A 174 13.26 -24.29 -8.25
C ASP A 174 12.66 -23.24 -9.18
N ASN A 175 12.21 -23.68 -10.34
CA ASN A 175 11.49 -22.85 -11.30
C ASN A 175 10.08 -22.45 -10.82
N ILE A 176 9.52 -23.22 -9.86
CA ILE A 176 8.18 -22.99 -9.30
C ILE A 176 8.31 -22.47 -7.89
N GLU A 177 7.69 -21.32 -7.63
CA GLU A 177 7.65 -20.73 -6.30
C GLU A 177 6.31 -20.02 -6.04
N VAL A 178 6.00 -19.79 -4.78
CA VAL A 178 4.89 -18.94 -4.35
C VAL A 178 5.37 -17.48 -4.37
N LYS A 179 4.56 -16.58 -4.93
CA LYS A 179 4.79 -15.13 -4.87
C LYS A 179 3.60 -14.46 -4.20
N PHE A 180 3.85 -13.58 -3.24
CA PHE A 180 2.77 -12.80 -2.64
C PHE A 180 3.23 -11.39 -2.29
N GLN A 181 2.25 -10.50 -2.20
CA GLN A 181 2.46 -9.11 -1.81
C GLN A 181 1.41 -8.69 -0.79
N VAL A 182 1.87 -8.03 0.27
CA VAL A 182 1.05 -7.36 1.26
C VAL A 182 1.44 -5.89 1.26
N SER A 183 0.47 -5.01 1.09
CA SER A 183 0.71 -3.58 1.00
C SER A 183 -0.41 -2.79 1.65
N PHE A 184 -0.04 -1.88 2.53
CA PHE A 184 -0.97 -1.03 3.24
C PHE A 184 -0.41 0.38 3.43
N LYS A 185 -1.32 1.31 3.71
CA LYS A 185 -1.00 2.67 4.13
C LYS A 185 -1.91 3.09 5.29
N THR A 186 -1.45 4.05 6.06
CA THR A 186 -2.23 4.69 7.12
C THR A 186 -1.99 6.21 7.08
N PRO A 187 -3.01 7.05 7.25
CA PRO A 187 -2.81 8.48 7.38
C PRO A 187 -2.09 8.78 8.71
N ILE A 188 -1.04 9.60 8.65
CA ILE A 188 -0.30 10.07 9.82
C ILE A 188 -0.80 11.46 10.20
N TRP A 189 -1.09 12.30 9.20
CA TRP A 189 -1.49 13.68 9.40
C TRP A 189 -2.34 14.16 8.22
N GLU A 190 -3.52 14.63 8.50
CA GLU A 190 -4.43 15.20 7.52
C GLU A 190 -4.25 16.71 7.43
N GLU A 191 -4.54 17.27 6.25
CA GLU A 191 -4.53 18.73 5.97
C GLU A 191 -3.18 19.42 6.25
N VAL A 192 -2.08 18.68 6.31
CA VAL A 192 -0.76 19.24 6.65
C VAL A 192 -0.22 20.23 5.60
N PHE A 193 -0.64 20.09 4.36
CA PHE A 193 -0.25 20.95 3.22
C PHE A 193 -1.47 21.59 2.52
N GLY A 194 -2.55 21.84 3.25
CA GLY A 194 -3.82 22.39 2.79
C GLY A 194 -4.96 21.37 2.85
N ASP A 195 -6.19 21.84 2.65
CA ASP A 195 -7.45 21.14 2.96
C ASP A 195 -7.65 19.80 2.23
N ASN A 196 -6.95 19.57 1.11
CA ASN A 196 -7.09 18.37 0.30
C ASN A 196 -5.86 17.47 0.39
N SER A 197 -5.05 17.59 1.44
CA SER A 197 -3.78 16.90 1.56
C SER A 197 -3.73 15.99 2.79
N ALA A 198 -3.00 14.90 2.66
CA ALA A 198 -2.67 14.05 3.80
C ALA A 198 -1.24 13.50 3.68
N LEU A 199 -0.60 13.31 4.82
CA LEU A 199 0.67 12.60 4.96
C LEU A 199 0.39 11.16 5.34
N PHE A 200 0.97 10.22 4.61
CA PHE A 200 0.80 8.80 4.82
C PHE A 200 2.12 8.12 5.18
N PHE A 201 2.04 7.11 6.02
CA PHE A 201 3.01 6.02 6.06
C PHE A 201 2.45 4.85 5.28
N ALA A 202 3.29 4.20 4.47
CA ALA A 202 2.93 2.96 3.79
C ALA A 202 4.04 1.93 3.93
N TYR A 203 3.66 0.68 3.79
CA TYR A 203 4.58 -0.44 3.75
C TYR A 203 4.13 -1.43 2.69
N THR A 204 5.08 -1.90 1.89
CA THR A 204 4.88 -3.00 0.95
C THR A 204 5.91 -4.08 1.23
N GLY A 205 5.45 -5.31 1.43
CA GLY A 205 6.27 -6.51 1.50
C GLY A 205 5.95 -7.43 0.34
N GLN A 206 6.97 -7.81 -0.45
CA GLN A 206 6.82 -8.75 -1.55
C GLN A 206 7.77 -9.93 -1.34
N SER A 207 7.22 -11.14 -1.33
CA SER A 207 7.98 -12.35 -1.01
C SER A 207 7.90 -13.38 -2.13
N TYR A 208 9.03 -14.08 -2.30
CA TYR A 208 9.23 -15.19 -3.21
C TYR A 208 9.63 -16.42 -2.39
N TRP A 209 8.75 -17.39 -2.30
CA TRP A 209 8.87 -18.52 -1.41
C TRP A 209 8.99 -19.82 -2.19
N GLN A 210 10.10 -20.52 -2.01
CA GLN A 210 10.37 -21.86 -2.57
C GLN A 210 9.58 -22.95 -1.84
N ALA A 211 8.26 -22.74 -1.67
CA ALA A 211 7.38 -23.59 -0.87
C ALA A 211 7.38 -25.05 -1.28
N TYR A 212 7.70 -25.34 -2.54
CA TYR A 212 7.69 -26.69 -3.13
C TYR A 212 9.07 -27.34 -3.15
N ASN A 213 10.13 -26.59 -2.81
CA ASN A 213 11.50 -27.09 -2.78
C ASN A 213 11.76 -27.84 -1.46
N SER A 214 11.47 -29.17 -1.47
CA SER A 214 11.63 -30.03 -0.31
C SER A 214 13.08 -30.32 0.06
N ASP A 215 14.01 -30.20 -0.90
CA ASP A 215 15.42 -30.55 -0.71
C ASP A 215 16.14 -29.57 0.22
N VAL A 216 15.57 -28.36 0.39
CA VAL A 216 16.18 -27.28 1.17
C VAL A 216 15.23 -26.66 2.21
N SER A 217 14.28 -27.42 2.75
CA SER A 217 13.35 -26.99 3.80
C SER A 217 12.48 -25.77 3.40
N SER A 218 12.12 -25.65 2.13
CA SER A 218 11.17 -24.65 1.60
C SER A 218 11.45 -23.20 2.04
N PRO A 219 12.65 -22.63 1.75
CA PRO A 219 13.05 -21.31 2.24
C PRO A 219 12.36 -20.18 1.46
N PHE A 220 12.28 -19.01 2.08
CA PHE A 220 12.11 -17.77 1.32
C PHE A 220 13.38 -17.50 0.52
N ARG A 221 13.24 -17.35 -0.81
CA ARG A 221 14.36 -17.00 -1.70
C ARG A 221 14.69 -15.52 -1.59
N GLU A 222 13.64 -14.71 -1.53
CA GLU A 222 13.74 -13.25 -1.46
C GLU A 222 12.50 -12.67 -0.79
N THR A 223 12.71 -11.62 -0.01
CA THR A 223 11.63 -10.74 0.48
C THR A 223 12.08 -9.30 0.35
N ASN A 224 11.31 -8.49 -0.36
CA ASN A 224 11.57 -7.07 -0.51
C ASN A 224 10.63 -6.28 0.40
N HIS A 225 11.21 -5.40 1.20
CA HIS A 225 10.54 -4.51 2.13
C HIS A 225 10.61 -3.09 1.58
N GLU A 226 9.47 -2.39 1.49
CA GLU A 226 9.42 -1.03 0.98
C GLU A 226 8.55 -0.16 1.90
N PRO A 227 9.11 0.41 2.99
CA PRO A 227 8.50 1.49 3.74
C PRO A 227 8.53 2.79 2.94
N GLU A 228 7.42 3.54 2.98
CA GLU A 228 7.25 4.81 2.29
C GLU A 228 6.65 5.86 3.24
N VAL A 229 7.06 7.12 3.10
CA VAL A 229 6.37 8.28 3.67
C VAL A 229 6.10 9.25 2.54
N PHE A 230 4.84 9.61 2.35
CA PHE A 230 4.45 10.47 1.25
C PHE A 230 3.29 11.40 1.60
N ALA A 231 3.32 12.57 1.00
CA ALA A 231 2.20 13.49 0.96
C ALA A 231 1.37 13.22 -0.29
N SER A 232 0.05 13.29 -0.15
CA SER A 232 -0.91 13.10 -1.24
C SER A 232 -1.92 14.22 -1.24
N TRP A 233 -2.31 14.69 -2.43
CA TRP A 233 -3.33 15.70 -2.66
C TRP A 233 -4.41 15.13 -3.55
N ALA A 234 -5.66 15.28 -3.12
CA ALA A 234 -6.81 15.15 -4.01
C ALA A 234 -6.89 16.40 -4.89
N THR A 235 -7.03 16.20 -6.20
CA THR A 235 -7.04 17.29 -7.16
C THR A 235 -8.19 17.15 -8.15
N ASP A 236 -8.59 18.27 -8.78
CA ASP A 236 -9.57 18.32 -9.87
C ASP A 236 -8.93 18.76 -11.20
N TRP A 237 -7.63 18.54 -11.33
CA TRP A 237 -6.91 18.97 -12.53
C TRP A 237 -7.36 18.17 -13.75
N LYS A 238 -7.37 18.84 -14.90
CA LYS A 238 -7.72 18.24 -16.18
C LYS A 238 -6.69 18.61 -17.25
N VAL A 239 -6.19 17.59 -17.94
CA VAL A 239 -5.20 17.76 -19.02
C VAL A 239 -5.60 16.88 -20.20
N GLY A 240 -5.85 17.47 -21.37
CA GLY A 240 -6.15 16.72 -22.58
C GLY A 240 -7.37 15.81 -22.50
N GLY A 241 -8.36 16.17 -21.67
CA GLY A 241 -9.57 15.37 -21.44
C GLY A 241 -9.39 14.24 -20.40
N TRP A 242 -8.21 14.10 -19.79
CA TRP A 242 -7.95 13.25 -18.64
C TRP A 242 -8.14 14.03 -17.34
N GLN A 243 -8.71 13.39 -16.34
CA GLN A 243 -8.73 13.91 -14.97
C GLN A 243 -7.45 13.44 -14.25
N ILE A 244 -6.95 14.28 -13.34
CA ILE A 244 -5.85 13.96 -12.44
C ILE A 244 -6.42 14.01 -11.02
N PRO A 245 -7.03 12.92 -10.51
CA PRO A 245 -7.69 12.96 -9.21
C PRO A 245 -6.71 12.94 -8.02
N ILE A 246 -5.48 12.46 -8.23
CA ILE A 246 -4.46 12.34 -7.18
C ILE A 246 -3.10 12.75 -7.72
N PHE A 247 -2.39 13.55 -6.93
CA PHE A 247 -0.95 13.77 -6.99
C PHE A 247 -0.33 13.38 -5.65
N SER A 248 0.79 12.68 -5.67
CA SER A 248 1.54 12.34 -4.44
C SER A 248 3.04 12.51 -4.67
N THR A 249 3.78 12.81 -3.59
CA THR A 249 5.24 12.80 -3.59
C THR A 249 5.77 12.34 -2.26
N GLY A 250 6.87 11.62 -2.25
CA GLY A 250 7.39 11.03 -1.04
C GLY A 250 8.75 10.39 -1.19
N VAL A 251 9.19 9.78 -0.12
CA VAL A 251 10.42 9.01 -0.06
C VAL A 251 10.09 7.55 0.20
N SER A 252 10.82 6.65 -0.46
CA SER A 252 10.76 5.21 -0.21
C SER A 252 12.17 4.68 0.04
N HIS A 253 12.27 3.77 1.00
CA HIS A 253 13.41 2.88 1.17
C HIS A 253 12.98 1.50 0.70
N GLN A 254 13.77 0.84 -0.13
CA GLN A 254 13.51 -0.55 -0.49
C GLN A 254 14.73 -1.39 -0.22
N SER A 255 14.56 -2.49 0.52
CA SER A 255 15.65 -3.40 0.89
C SER A 255 15.17 -4.83 0.95
N ASN A 256 16.08 -5.77 0.83
CA ASN A 256 15.76 -7.18 1.00
C ASN A 256 16.11 -7.74 2.40
N GLY A 257 16.58 -6.91 3.32
CA GLY A 257 16.92 -7.32 4.68
C GLY A 257 18.04 -8.35 4.79
N GLN A 258 18.79 -8.58 3.71
CA GLN A 258 19.91 -9.50 3.67
C GLN A 258 21.22 -8.77 4.03
N SER A 259 22.27 -9.51 4.32
CA SER A 259 23.60 -8.99 4.61
C SER A 259 24.65 -9.51 3.63
N GLY A 260 25.82 -8.86 3.59
CA GLY A 260 26.95 -9.26 2.76
C GLY A 260 26.62 -9.23 1.27
N LEU A 261 27.05 -10.22 0.51
CA LEU A 261 26.89 -10.27 -0.95
C LEU A 261 25.43 -10.37 -1.43
N LYS A 262 24.49 -10.72 -0.55
CA LYS A 262 23.05 -10.76 -0.85
C LYS A 262 22.35 -9.44 -0.57
N SER A 263 22.96 -8.52 0.18
CA SER A 263 22.37 -7.25 0.53
C SER A 263 21.98 -6.46 -0.71
N ARG A 264 20.75 -5.97 -0.74
CA ARG A 264 20.27 -5.04 -1.78
C ARG A 264 19.37 -4.02 -1.12
N SER A 265 19.68 -2.74 -1.39
CA SER A 265 18.84 -1.63 -0.93
C SER A 265 18.99 -0.42 -1.83
N TRP A 266 18.01 0.45 -1.84
CA TRP A 266 18.08 1.77 -2.45
C TRP A 266 17.01 2.70 -1.89
N ASN A 267 17.31 3.99 -1.97
CA ASN A 267 16.45 5.06 -1.51
C ASN A 267 16.00 5.92 -2.69
N ARG A 268 14.72 6.30 -2.71
CA ARG A 268 14.13 7.09 -3.80
C ARG A 268 13.31 8.26 -3.27
N LEU A 269 13.44 9.40 -3.91
CA LEU A 269 12.46 10.46 -3.92
C LEU A 269 11.57 10.25 -5.15
N TYR A 270 10.26 10.20 -4.99
CA TYR A 270 9.35 9.93 -6.10
C TYR A 270 8.17 10.89 -6.15
N ALA A 271 7.55 11.00 -7.31
CA ALA A 271 6.23 11.54 -7.50
C ALA A 271 5.31 10.47 -8.08
N ARG A 272 4.02 10.54 -7.79
CA ARG A 272 3.00 9.66 -8.36
C ARG A 272 1.82 10.51 -8.84
N ILE A 273 1.46 10.36 -10.10
CA ILE A 273 0.39 11.10 -10.75
C ILE A 273 -0.60 10.07 -11.29
N ALA A 274 -1.84 10.15 -10.83
CA ALA A 274 -2.92 9.30 -11.33
C ALA A 274 -3.72 10.07 -12.38
N PHE A 275 -3.91 9.49 -13.54
CA PHE A 275 -4.76 9.96 -14.61
C PHE A 275 -5.94 9.01 -14.77
N GLU A 276 -7.13 9.57 -14.94
CA GLU A 276 -8.37 8.81 -15.13
C GLU A 276 -9.14 9.35 -16.33
N LYS A 277 -9.60 8.44 -17.17
CA LYS A 277 -10.52 8.77 -18.27
C LYS A 277 -11.35 7.56 -18.64
N ASP A 278 -12.67 7.69 -18.53
CA ASP A 278 -13.61 6.61 -18.78
C ASP A 278 -13.23 5.34 -17.98
N ARG A 279 -12.90 4.25 -18.66
CA ARG A 279 -12.49 2.96 -18.07
C ARG A 279 -10.98 2.82 -17.91
N TRP A 280 -10.20 3.88 -18.20
CA TRP A 280 -8.76 3.86 -18.13
C TRP A 280 -8.25 4.57 -16.90
N VAL A 281 -7.30 3.94 -16.22
CA VAL A 281 -6.47 4.54 -15.19
C VAL A 281 -5.02 4.42 -15.60
N VAL A 282 -4.26 5.50 -15.48
CA VAL A 282 -2.82 5.53 -15.75
C VAL A 282 -2.12 6.13 -14.54
N LEU A 283 -1.15 5.42 -14.00
CA LEU A 283 -0.28 5.88 -12.93
C LEU A 283 1.10 6.13 -13.50
N PHE A 284 1.58 7.34 -13.42
CA PHE A 284 2.94 7.70 -13.78
C PHE A 284 3.73 7.97 -12.50
N ASN A 285 4.80 7.21 -12.27
CA ASN A 285 5.57 7.18 -11.05
C ASN A 285 7.07 7.40 -11.35
N PRO A 286 7.50 8.64 -11.65
CA PRO A 286 8.91 8.96 -11.80
C PRO A 286 9.62 9.00 -10.45
N TRP A 287 10.90 8.68 -10.44
CA TRP A 287 11.74 8.76 -9.24
C TRP A 287 13.15 9.26 -9.54
N TRP A 288 13.75 9.79 -8.50
CA TRP A 288 15.16 10.08 -8.42
C TRP A 288 15.78 9.22 -7.30
N ARG A 289 16.80 8.44 -7.66
CA ARG A 289 17.55 7.67 -6.69
C ARG A 289 18.36 8.61 -5.80
N ILE A 290 18.25 8.47 -4.49
CA ILE A 290 19.10 9.18 -3.54
C ILE A 290 20.46 8.49 -3.55
N PRO A 291 21.56 9.20 -3.92
CA PRO A 291 22.87 8.58 -3.97
C PRO A 291 23.37 8.12 -2.60
N GLU A 292 24.04 7.00 -2.58
CA GLU A 292 24.72 6.44 -1.42
C GLU A 292 26.22 6.34 -1.69
N GLU A 293 27.05 6.32 -0.64
CA GLU A 293 28.50 6.18 -0.78
C GLU A 293 28.83 4.78 -1.33
N ARG A 294 29.79 4.73 -2.25
CA ARG A 294 30.24 3.47 -2.83
C ARG A 294 30.98 2.64 -1.77
N LYS A 295 30.68 1.34 -1.69
CA LYS A 295 31.41 0.41 -0.85
C LYS A 295 32.83 0.19 -1.38
N ASP A 296 33.81 0.25 -0.51
CA ASP A 296 35.19 -0.15 -0.83
C ASP A 296 35.34 -1.68 -0.76
N ASP A 297 34.61 -2.32 0.18
CA ASP A 297 34.50 -3.77 0.33
C ASP A 297 33.03 -4.17 0.22
N PRO A 298 32.65 -5.08 -0.69
CA PRO A 298 31.27 -5.58 -0.82
C PRO A 298 30.67 -6.16 0.45
N LEU A 299 31.48 -6.55 1.43
CA LEU A 299 31.04 -7.09 2.71
C LEU A 299 30.79 -6.02 3.78
N GLN A 300 31.13 -4.76 3.51
CA GLN A 300 30.79 -3.66 4.43
C GLN A 300 29.27 -3.53 4.61
N PRO A 301 28.81 -3.28 5.85
CA PRO A 301 27.39 -3.09 6.10
C PRO A 301 26.85 -1.77 5.53
N ASP A 302 27.70 -0.73 5.50
CA ASP A 302 27.34 0.61 5.05
C ASP A 302 27.72 0.85 3.60
N GLY A 303 26.92 1.68 2.90
CA GLY A 303 27.16 2.10 1.52
C GLY A 303 26.29 1.38 0.49
N ASP A 304 26.52 1.70 -0.77
CA ASP A 304 25.70 1.31 -1.91
C ASP A 304 25.85 -0.18 -2.26
N ASP A 305 24.78 -0.95 -2.08
CA ASP A 305 24.73 -2.40 -2.37
C ASP A 305 24.59 -2.71 -3.88
N ASN A 306 24.09 -1.76 -4.65
CA ASN A 306 23.71 -1.98 -6.05
C ASN A 306 23.85 -0.68 -6.87
N PRO A 307 25.11 -0.21 -7.09
CA PRO A 307 25.41 1.08 -7.69
C PRO A 307 24.91 1.25 -9.13
N ASP A 308 24.61 0.16 -9.82
CA ASP A 308 24.11 0.11 -11.19
C ASP A 308 22.60 -0.19 -11.32
N ILE A 309 21.82 -0.11 -10.21
CA ILE A 309 20.39 -0.45 -10.23
C ILE A 309 19.59 0.41 -11.23
N ASP A 310 19.96 1.68 -11.40
CA ASP A 310 19.33 2.59 -12.36
C ASP A 310 19.54 2.16 -13.81
N ASP A 311 20.60 1.39 -14.10
CA ASP A 311 20.86 0.87 -15.43
C ASP A 311 19.80 -0.17 -15.85
N TYR A 312 19.12 -0.80 -14.89
CA TYR A 312 18.12 -1.83 -15.12
C TYR A 312 16.70 -1.37 -14.82
N MET A 313 16.51 -0.63 -13.71
CA MET A 313 15.19 -0.18 -13.26
C MET A 313 14.74 1.11 -13.95
N GLY A 314 15.71 1.91 -14.46
CA GLY A 314 15.42 3.23 -15.00
C GLY A 314 14.97 4.24 -13.94
N TYR A 315 14.20 5.23 -14.38
CA TYR A 315 13.83 6.40 -13.57
C TYR A 315 12.33 6.61 -13.43
N PHE A 316 11.51 5.66 -13.91
CA PHE A 316 10.06 5.73 -13.82
C PHE A 316 9.40 4.35 -13.95
N GLU A 317 8.17 4.29 -13.46
CA GLU A 317 7.22 3.23 -13.73
C GLU A 317 5.94 3.84 -14.28
N LEU A 318 5.45 3.29 -15.38
CA LEU A 318 4.16 3.60 -15.96
C LEU A 318 3.27 2.37 -15.81
N TYR A 319 2.17 2.52 -15.07
CA TYR A 319 1.14 1.50 -14.97
C TYR A 319 -0.13 1.99 -15.64
N SER A 320 -0.71 1.21 -16.51
CA SER A 320 -2.00 1.50 -17.14
C SER A 320 -2.95 0.34 -16.89
N ALA A 321 -4.16 0.64 -16.46
CA ALA A 321 -5.21 -0.34 -16.24
C ALA A 321 -6.46 0.03 -17.03
N TYR A 322 -7.15 -1.00 -17.54
CA TYR A 322 -8.41 -0.89 -18.25
C TYR A 322 -9.45 -1.82 -17.63
N LYS A 323 -10.58 -1.25 -17.25
CA LYS A 323 -11.72 -2.00 -16.73
C LYS A 323 -12.64 -2.44 -17.85
N TRP A 324 -12.80 -3.75 -18.02
CA TRP A 324 -13.74 -4.34 -18.97
C TRP A 324 -14.78 -5.16 -18.20
N ASP A 325 -15.95 -4.56 -18.04
CA ASP A 325 -17.00 -5.07 -17.19
C ASP A 325 -16.46 -5.35 -15.76
N GLU A 326 -16.48 -6.57 -15.29
CA GLU A 326 -15.95 -6.96 -13.99
C GLU A 326 -14.47 -7.40 -14.02
N GLN A 327 -13.83 -7.36 -15.20
CA GLN A 327 -12.44 -7.74 -15.37
C GLN A 327 -11.54 -6.50 -15.45
N ASN A 328 -10.32 -6.60 -14.92
CA ASN A 328 -9.31 -5.55 -15.05
C ASN A 328 -8.08 -6.10 -15.76
N PHE A 329 -7.59 -5.35 -16.72
CA PHE A 329 -6.35 -5.61 -17.44
C PHE A 329 -5.35 -4.52 -17.10
N GLY A 330 -4.15 -4.90 -16.66
CA GLY A 330 -3.09 -3.99 -16.32
C GLY A 330 -1.83 -4.23 -17.14
N ILE A 331 -1.10 -3.16 -17.39
CA ILE A 331 0.24 -3.20 -17.94
C ILE A 331 1.14 -2.25 -17.17
N MET A 332 2.26 -2.76 -16.65
CA MET A 332 3.34 -1.96 -16.06
C MET A 332 4.52 -1.96 -17.01
N ILE A 333 5.15 -0.81 -17.18
CA ILE A 333 6.33 -0.62 -18.02
C ILE A 333 7.37 0.18 -17.23
N ARG A 334 8.61 -0.34 -17.22
CA ARG A 334 9.82 0.37 -16.79
C ARG A 334 10.84 0.33 -17.90
N ASN A 335 11.65 1.38 -18.04
CA ASN A 335 12.73 1.41 -19.03
C ASN A 335 13.82 2.40 -18.58
N ASN A 336 15.08 2.04 -18.81
CA ASN A 336 16.22 2.89 -18.48
C ASN A 336 16.45 4.04 -19.47
N LEU A 337 15.71 4.08 -20.60
CA LEU A 337 15.81 5.06 -21.69
C LEU A 337 17.24 5.22 -22.25
N ARG A 338 18.05 4.15 -22.14
CA ARG A 338 19.42 4.09 -22.66
C ARG A 338 19.49 3.25 -23.94
N SER A 339 20.61 3.31 -24.63
CA SER A 339 20.83 2.55 -25.87
C SER A 339 20.87 1.04 -25.67
N ASP A 340 21.21 0.56 -24.47
CA ASP A 340 21.18 -0.85 -24.08
C ASP A 340 19.76 -1.36 -23.76
N ASN A 341 18.78 -0.45 -23.68
CA ASN A 341 17.33 -0.71 -23.61
C ASN A 341 16.93 -1.77 -22.59
N LYS A 342 17.37 -1.62 -21.34
CA LYS A 342 16.93 -2.47 -20.23
C LYS A 342 15.67 -1.93 -19.58
N GLY A 343 14.87 -2.83 -19.04
CA GLY A 343 13.61 -2.48 -18.39
C GLY A 343 12.75 -3.71 -18.19
N SER A 344 11.45 -3.52 -17.95
CA SER A 344 10.51 -4.61 -17.75
C SER A 344 9.10 -4.27 -18.21
N VAL A 345 8.34 -5.31 -18.50
CA VAL A 345 6.90 -5.27 -18.74
C VAL A 345 6.24 -6.29 -17.82
N GLN A 346 5.17 -5.88 -17.12
CA GLN A 346 4.29 -6.77 -16.39
C GLN A 346 2.89 -6.64 -16.97
N LEU A 347 2.22 -7.77 -17.16
CA LEU A 347 0.82 -7.84 -17.57
C LEU A 347 0.02 -8.46 -16.43
N ASP A 348 -1.09 -7.85 -16.11
CA ASP A 348 -1.98 -8.24 -15.03
C ASP A 348 -3.39 -8.46 -15.58
N TRP A 349 -4.04 -9.55 -15.17
CA TRP A 349 -5.43 -9.82 -15.46
C TRP A 349 -6.12 -10.26 -14.19
N THR A 350 -7.16 -9.53 -13.76
CA THR A 350 -8.01 -9.89 -12.63
C THR A 350 -9.45 -10.07 -13.11
N PHE A 351 -10.14 -11.07 -12.53
CA PHE A 351 -11.50 -11.43 -12.89
C PHE A 351 -12.24 -11.99 -11.67
N PRO A 352 -13.57 -11.80 -11.55
CA PRO A 352 -14.34 -12.32 -10.44
C PRO A 352 -14.36 -13.86 -10.47
N LEU A 353 -14.30 -14.46 -9.28
CA LEU A 353 -14.44 -15.91 -9.08
C LEU A 353 -15.76 -16.26 -8.37
N ASP A 354 -16.40 -15.28 -7.75
CA ASP A 354 -17.69 -15.39 -7.10
C ASP A 354 -18.67 -14.32 -7.62
N ASP A 355 -19.96 -14.55 -7.42
CA ASP A 355 -21.03 -13.66 -7.88
C ASP A 355 -21.00 -12.29 -7.15
N ASP A 356 -20.42 -12.22 -5.95
CA ASP A 356 -20.28 -11.00 -5.16
C ASP A 356 -19.04 -10.19 -5.55
N GLY A 357 -18.13 -10.73 -6.39
CA GLY A 357 -16.88 -10.10 -6.82
C GLY A 357 -15.84 -9.89 -5.70
N LYS A 358 -16.04 -10.55 -4.55
CA LYS A 358 -15.13 -10.42 -3.39
C LYS A 358 -13.86 -11.23 -3.55
N LEU A 359 -13.97 -12.41 -4.16
CA LEU A 359 -12.83 -13.25 -4.52
C LEU A 359 -12.52 -13.06 -5.99
N ARG A 360 -11.31 -12.60 -6.29
CA ARG A 360 -10.88 -12.35 -7.67
C ARG A 360 -9.71 -13.24 -8.05
N GLY A 361 -9.80 -13.87 -9.19
CA GLY A 361 -8.69 -14.56 -9.83
C GLY A 361 -7.64 -13.57 -10.32
N TYR A 362 -6.39 -13.96 -10.31
CA TYR A 362 -5.27 -13.13 -10.73
C TYR A 362 -4.28 -13.91 -11.57
N VAL A 363 -3.98 -13.40 -12.76
CA VAL A 363 -2.90 -13.87 -13.63
C VAL A 363 -1.92 -12.74 -13.82
N GLN A 364 -0.64 -13.01 -13.56
CA GLN A 364 0.45 -12.06 -13.72
C GLN A 364 1.53 -12.65 -14.62
N TYR A 365 1.95 -11.88 -15.61
CA TYR A 365 3.11 -12.19 -16.44
C TYR A 365 4.14 -11.08 -16.31
N PHE A 366 5.36 -11.42 -15.97
CA PHE A 366 6.48 -10.49 -15.87
C PHE A 366 7.60 -10.88 -16.83
N ASN A 367 8.15 -9.90 -17.55
CA ASN A 367 9.30 -10.08 -18.41
C ASN A 367 10.24 -8.87 -18.32
N GLY A 368 11.50 -9.11 -17.99
CA GLY A 368 12.51 -8.06 -17.91
C GLY A 368 13.33 -8.09 -16.64
N TYR A 369 13.79 -6.91 -16.21
CA TYR A 369 14.69 -6.70 -15.08
C TYR A 369 13.95 -6.11 -13.87
N GLY A 370 14.48 -6.37 -12.66
CA GLY A 370 13.98 -5.74 -11.44
C GLY A 370 12.63 -6.26 -10.97
N GLU A 371 12.32 -7.54 -11.14
CA GLU A 371 11.14 -8.15 -10.51
C GLU A 371 11.30 -8.20 -8.99
N SER A 372 12.50 -8.49 -8.51
CA SER A 372 12.90 -8.44 -7.11
C SER A 372 14.26 -7.76 -6.98
N LEU A 373 14.65 -7.37 -5.76
CA LEU A 373 15.93 -6.69 -5.56
C LEU A 373 17.12 -7.62 -5.83
N ILE A 374 17.07 -8.88 -5.43
CA ILE A 374 18.17 -9.82 -5.73
C ILE A 374 18.31 -10.11 -7.23
N ASP A 375 17.23 -9.92 -7.98
CA ASP A 375 17.15 -10.16 -9.42
C ASP A 375 17.18 -8.85 -10.24
N TYR A 376 17.52 -7.68 -9.62
CA TYR A 376 17.40 -6.39 -10.30
C TYR A 376 18.17 -6.35 -11.63
N ASN A 377 19.33 -7.00 -11.71
CA ASN A 377 20.19 -7.08 -12.88
C ASN A 377 20.09 -8.40 -13.66
N ARG A 378 19.08 -9.23 -13.37
CA ARG A 378 18.77 -10.48 -14.07
C ARG A 378 17.47 -10.36 -14.87
N HIS A 379 17.50 -10.88 -16.09
CA HIS A 379 16.30 -10.94 -16.90
C HIS A 379 15.41 -12.10 -16.43
N VAL A 380 14.29 -11.77 -15.86
CA VAL A 380 13.26 -12.71 -15.39
C VAL A 380 12.18 -12.88 -16.45
N ASN A 381 11.61 -14.08 -16.55
CA ASN A 381 10.42 -14.37 -17.34
C ASN A 381 9.54 -15.29 -16.50
N ARG A 382 8.51 -14.69 -15.90
CA ARG A 382 7.65 -15.35 -14.93
C ARG A 382 6.19 -15.25 -15.30
N LEU A 383 5.48 -16.37 -15.20
CA LEU A 383 4.02 -16.44 -15.23
C LEU A 383 3.53 -16.91 -13.86
N GLY A 384 2.54 -16.23 -13.30
CA GLY A 384 1.92 -16.58 -12.03
C GLY A 384 0.41 -16.60 -12.13
N VAL A 385 -0.22 -17.48 -11.35
CA VAL A 385 -1.67 -17.59 -11.21
C VAL A 385 -2.07 -17.71 -9.75
N GLY A 386 -3.20 -17.08 -9.39
CA GLY A 386 -3.68 -17.09 -8.01
C GLY A 386 -4.84 -16.13 -7.78
N PHE A 387 -4.76 -15.36 -6.70
CA PHE A 387 -5.85 -14.54 -6.20
C PHE A 387 -5.36 -13.13 -5.86
N VAL A 388 -6.21 -12.14 -6.08
CA VAL A 388 -6.02 -10.78 -5.60
C VAL A 388 -7.10 -10.46 -4.57
N LEU A 389 -6.68 -9.89 -3.43
CA LEU A 389 -7.56 -9.48 -2.35
C LEU A 389 -7.97 -8.01 -2.49
N THR A 390 -7.05 -7.17 -2.96
CA THR A 390 -7.30 -5.76 -3.24
C THR A 390 -6.58 -5.38 -4.52
N ASP A 391 -7.31 -4.82 -5.47
CA ASP A 391 -6.83 -4.38 -6.78
C ASP A 391 -6.68 -2.84 -6.83
N TRP A 392 -6.15 -2.33 -7.93
CA TRP A 392 -6.08 -0.89 -8.20
C TRP A 392 -7.45 -0.29 -8.56
N LEU A 393 -8.36 -1.08 -9.18
CA LEU A 393 -9.64 -0.64 -9.74
C LEU A 393 -10.83 -1.26 -9.01
#